data_e2544cfe8bfce4e8058ed58426c6f4aa
#
_entry.id   e2544cfe8bfce4e8058ed58426c6f4aa
#
_cell.length_a   1.000
_cell.length_b   1.000
_cell.length_c   1.000
_cell.angle_alpha   90.00
_cell.angle_beta   90.00
_cell.angle_gamma   90.00
#
_symmetry.space_group_name_H-M   'P 1'
#
loop_
_entity.id
_entity.type
_entity.pdbx_description
1 polymer ?
#
loop_
_entity_poly.entity_id
_entity_poly.type
_entity_poly.pdbx_seq_one_letter_code
_entity_poly.pdbx_strand_id
1 'polypeptide(L)'
;MRLIDRLTRQRDTEDRLALSDLVMSFQGSNYLMSGQVSGPPGVASEPAPAGFEGMVRSVYARNGIVAACMAARMALISEARFKWRNLSDRRMFGNEALSILERPTLNATSGDILARLEQDASLAGNGYRVRIGAELHRVRPDWMHIILGSNMTDEGYEIEDAPDATVAGYAYWPDGPAGKYEPRFFRPIDVAHYAPEPDPLMRFRGQSWITQVLTEIDTDRQLTQHKANFLERGATPSFAIRYPETLKDRDQQQQIVDLFKERHEGAANAWKALHLFGGADPVSIGSNFRDLDFKSVQGAGETRIASRARVPASVLGISEGLAGSALNAGNFSQARRQFGEQFAYPSWRLMCEALAPLVAVPAGAELWYDTTDVAFLHEDAKDAAEVVSTQATAIRTLTDGGYDPDAVVTAVTGGDLSTLLAQHSGLVPVQLQPPGSGNMNDGPSAPVPDTGAA
;
A
#
# COMPACT_ATOMS: atom_id res chain seq x y z
N MET A 1 -14.81 -18.96 -48.65
CA MET A 1 -15.41 -19.56 -47.46
C MET A 1 -14.46 -20.44 -46.64
N ARG A 2 -13.26 -20.85 -47.11
CA ARG A 2 -12.33 -21.72 -46.35
C ARG A 2 -11.13 -21.01 -45.68
N LEU A 3 -10.91 -19.76 -45.96
CA LEU A 3 -9.80 -18.98 -45.38
C LEU A 3 -10.21 -18.28 -44.08
N ILE A 4 -11.47 -17.84 -44.00
CA ILE A 4 -12.03 -17.16 -42.82
C ILE A 4 -12.20 -18.15 -41.66
N ASP A 5 -12.60 -19.38 -41.93
CA ASP A 5 -12.71 -20.45 -40.92
C ASP A 5 -11.35 -20.90 -40.33
N ARG A 6 -10.24 -20.70 -41.05
CA ARG A 6 -8.90 -20.98 -40.52
C ARG A 6 -8.37 -19.85 -39.62
N LEU A 7 -8.69 -18.62 -39.94
CA LEU A 7 -8.27 -17.45 -39.15
C LEU A 7 -9.05 -17.36 -37.82
N THR A 8 -10.34 -17.69 -37.83
CA THR A 8 -11.15 -17.80 -36.62
C THR A 8 -10.70 -18.93 -35.71
N ARG A 9 -10.36 -20.11 -36.28
CA ARG A 9 -9.83 -21.24 -35.47
C ARG A 9 -8.43 -20.99 -34.93
N GLN A 10 -7.63 -20.19 -35.60
CA GLN A 10 -6.28 -19.82 -35.13
C GLN A 10 -6.36 -18.77 -34.03
N ARG A 11 -7.29 -17.81 -34.13
CA ARG A 11 -7.59 -16.87 -33.05
C ARG A 11 -8.10 -17.54 -31.78
N ASP A 12 -9.07 -18.48 -31.93
CA ASP A 12 -9.59 -19.23 -30.78
C ASP A 12 -8.54 -20.11 -30.06
N THR A 13 -7.45 -20.49 -30.75
CA THR A 13 -6.38 -21.29 -30.15
C THR A 13 -5.30 -20.43 -29.51
N GLU A 14 -4.99 -19.27 -30.08
CA GLU A 14 -4.09 -18.25 -29.46
C GLU A 14 -4.73 -17.63 -28.23
N ASP A 15 -6.02 -17.29 -28.27
CA ASP A 15 -6.77 -16.81 -27.11
C ASP A 15 -6.87 -17.86 -25.98
N ARG A 16 -6.95 -19.14 -26.32
CA ARG A 16 -6.95 -20.24 -25.31
C ARG A 16 -5.58 -20.48 -24.68
N LEU A 17 -4.50 -20.27 -25.41
CA LEU A 17 -3.13 -20.34 -24.85
C LEU A 17 -2.83 -19.13 -23.97
N ALA A 18 -3.25 -17.93 -24.36
CA ALA A 18 -3.16 -16.71 -23.54
C ALA A 18 -4.00 -16.81 -22.25
N LEU A 19 -5.15 -17.48 -22.29
CA LEU A 19 -5.99 -17.73 -21.10
C LEU A 19 -5.36 -18.73 -20.14
N SER A 20 -4.65 -19.75 -20.62
CA SER A 20 -3.97 -20.74 -19.77
C SER A 20 -2.77 -20.15 -19.03
N ASP A 21 -2.07 -19.21 -19.65
CA ASP A 21 -0.92 -18.51 -19.04
C ASP A 21 -1.35 -17.45 -18.00
N LEU A 22 -2.62 -17.05 -18.02
CA LEU A 22 -3.23 -16.10 -17.09
C LEU A 22 -3.90 -16.77 -15.89
N VAL A 23 -4.02 -18.10 -15.90
CA VAL A 23 -4.64 -18.87 -14.81
C VAL A 23 -3.59 -19.35 -13.84
N MET A 24 -3.50 -18.71 -12.69
CA MET A 24 -2.69 -19.18 -11.59
C MET A 24 -3.52 -20.10 -10.69
N SER A 25 -3.17 -21.38 -10.60
CA SER A 25 -3.84 -22.31 -9.70
C SER A 25 -3.27 -22.20 -8.29
N PHE A 26 -4.08 -21.76 -7.35
CA PHE A 26 -3.71 -21.61 -5.94
C PHE A 26 -4.74 -22.36 -5.09
N GLN A 27 -4.31 -23.36 -4.33
CA GLN A 27 -5.17 -24.20 -3.46
C GLN A 27 -6.38 -24.82 -4.16
N GLY A 28 -6.24 -25.26 -5.40
CA GLY A 28 -7.35 -25.85 -6.17
C GLY A 28 -8.39 -24.84 -6.67
N SER A 29 -8.18 -23.55 -6.44
CA SER A 29 -8.93 -22.47 -7.05
C SER A 29 -8.08 -21.83 -8.14
N ASN A 30 -8.66 -21.71 -9.33
CA ASN A 30 -8.02 -21.02 -10.43
C ASN A 30 -8.28 -19.51 -10.31
N TYR A 31 -7.21 -18.73 -10.23
CA TYR A 31 -7.26 -17.28 -10.28
C TYR A 31 -6.93 -16.84 -11.69
N LEU A 32 -7.87 -16.22 -12.37
CA LEU A 32 -7.56 -15.47 -13.56
C LEU A 32 -6.89 -14.17 -13.14
N MET A 33 -5.66 -13.95 -13.58
CA MET A 33 -4.92 -12.72 -13.30
C MET A 33 -5.51 -11.50 -14.02
N SER A 34 -6.30 -11.71 -15.08
CA SER A 34 -7.22 -10.74 -15.68
C SER A 34 -8.50 -11.49 -16.06
N GLY A 35 -9.31 -11.85 -15.07
CA GLY A 35 -10.49 -12.62 -15.30
C GLY A 35 -11.66 -11.75 -15.69
N GLN A 36 -12.04 -11.82 -16.93
CA GLN A 36 -13.23 -11.19 -17.44
C GLN A 36 -14.44 -12.03 -17.05
N VAL A 37 -15.13 -11.62 -16.01
CA VAL A 37 -16.57 -11.94 -15.93
C VAL A 37 -17.23 -11.04 -16.97
N SER A 38 -17.87 -11.60 -17.96
CA SER A 38 -18.58 -10.85 -18.99
C SER A 38 -19.48 -9.80 -18.36
N GLY A 39 -19.38 -8.56 -18.83
CA GLY A 39 -20.22 -7.45 -18.36
C GLY A 39 -21.70 -7.66 -18.67
N PRO A 40 -22.57 -6.70 -18.32
CA PRO A 40 -23.98 -6.75 -18.66
C PRO A 40 -24.19 -6.96 -20.18
N PRO A 41 -25.09 -7.85 -20.59
CA PRO A 41 -25.30 -8.15 -22.00
C PRO A 41 -25.62 -6.92 -22.83
N GLY A 42 -24.91 -6.74 -23.95
CA GLY A 42 -25.14 -5.63 -24.90
C GLY A 42 -24.64 -4.26 -24.42
N VAL A 43 -23.82 -4.23 -23.39
CA VAL A 43 -23.21 -2.99 -22.86
C VAL A 43 -21.69 -3.13 -22.89
N ALA A 44 -21.01 -2.22 -23.60
CA ALA A 44 -19.56 -2.12 -23.57
C ALA A 44 -19.10 -1.82 -22.14
N SER A 45 -18.27 -2.67 -21.56
CA SER A 45 -17.89 -2.54 -20.16
C SER A 45 -16.54 -3.18 -19.85
N GLU A 46 -15.78 -2.56 -18.97
CA GLU A 46 -14.68 -3.24 -18.29
C GLU A 46 -15.26 -4.18 -17.22
N PRO A 47 -15.01 -5.49 -17.31
CA PRO A 47 -15.59 -6.48 -16.43
C PRO A 47 -15.04 -6.40 -15.00
N ALA A 48 -15.82 -6.89 -14.03
CA ALA A 48 -15.40 -6.98 -12.64
C ALA A 48 -14.22 -7.98 -12.48
N PRO A 49 -13.30 -7.72 -11.51
CA PRO A 49 -12.18 -8.63 -11.30
C PRO A 49 -12.67 -9.99 -10.80
N ALA A 50 -12.29 -11.05 -11.50
CA ALA A 50 -12.54 -12.42 -11.04
C ALA A 50 -11.60 -12.77 -9.87
N GLY A 51 -12.06 -13.66 -8.99
CA GLY A 51 -11.19 -14.21 -7.95
C GLY A 51 -11.10 -13.41 -6.66
N PHE A 52 -11.87 -12.32 -6.48
CA PHE A 52 -11.88 -11.53 -5.24
C PHE A 52 -12.13 -12.39 -3.99
N GLU A 53 -13.12 -13.26 -4.02
CA GLU A 53 -13.42 -14.17 -2.90
C GLU A 53 -12.27 -15.13 -2.63
N GLY A 54 -11.61 -15.62 -3.66
CA GLY A 54 -10.40 -16.42 -3.55
C GLY A 54 -9.25 -15.66 -2.90
N MET A 55 -8.99 -14.41 -3.29
CA MET A 55 -8.01 -13.55 -2.64
C MET A 55 -8.30 -13.35 -1.15
N VAL A 56 -9.56 -13.13 -0.79
CA VAL A 56 -9.96 -12.99 0.62
C VAL A 56 -9.72 -14.28 1.39
N ARG A 57 -10.19 -15.44 0.88
CA ARG A 57 -10.17 -16.72 1.62
C ARG A 57 -8.80 -17.39 1.64
N SER A 58 -8.06 -17.30 0.54
CA SER A 58 -6.82 -18.05 0.37
C SER A 58 -5.57 -17.23 0.66
N VAL A 59 -5.60 -15.93 0.39
CA VAL A 59 -4.45 -15.05 0.60
C VAL A 59 -4.60 -14.28 1.91
N TYR A 60 -5.57 -13.37 1.99
CA TYR A 60 -5.72 -12.50 3.14
C TYR A 60 -5.97 -13.25 4.46
N ALA A 61 -6.88 -14.24 4.43
CA ALA A 61 -7.23 -14.99 5.64
C ALA A 61 -6.18 -16.04 6.07
N ARG A 62 -5.22 -16.38 5.21
CA ARG A 62 -4.28 -17.48 5.47
C ARG A 62 -2.80 -17.09 5.47
N ASN A 63 -2.44 -15.92 4.95
CA ASN A 63 -1.07 -15.42 5.00
C ASN A 63 -0.95 -14.28 6.02
N GLY A 64 -0.19 -14.52 7.10
CA GLY A 64 -0.04 -13.57 8.19
C GLY A 64 0.66 -12.28 7.79
N ILE A 65 1.61 -12.35 6.84
CA ILE A 65 2.37 -11.17 6.37
C ILE A 65 1.48 -10.26 5.53
N VAL A 66 0.68 -10.83 4.61
CA VAL A 66 -0.29 -10.06 3.82
C VAL A 66 -1.31 -9.39 4.74
N ALA A 67 -1.85 -10.14 5.72
CA ALA A 67 -2.79 -9.59 6.70
C ALA A 67 -2.18 -8.46 7.53
N ALA A 68 -0.92 -8.61 7.99
CA ALA A 68 -0.20 -7.58 8.73
C ALA A 68 0.06 -6.32 7.87
N CYS A 69 0.50 -6.50 6.62
CA CYS A 69 0.68 -5.38 5.68
C CYS A 69 -0.64 -4.61 5.46
N MET A 70 -1.73 -5.32 5.19
CA MET A 70 -3.03 -4.70 4.99
C MET A 70 -3.54 -4.02 6.27
N ALA A 71 -3.34 -4.62 7.45
CA ALA A 71 -3.72 -4.02 8.72
C ALA A 71 -2.95 -2.71 8.97
N ALA A 72 -1.64 -2.68 8.73
CA ALA A 72 -0.82 -1.48 8.87
C ALA A 72 -1.25 -0.37 7.91
N ARG A 73 -1.54 -0.72 6.64
CA ARG A 73 -2.03 0.22 5.63
C ARG A 73 -3.39 0.79 6.02
N MET A 74 -4.36 -0.07 6.37
CA MET A 74 -5.70 0.37 6.79
C MET A 74 -5.65 1.23 8.04
N ALA A 75 -4.85 0.87 9.04
CA ALA A 75 -4.71 1.64 10.27
C ALA A 75 -4.22 3.07 9.98
N LEU A 76 -3.13 3.20 9.21
CA LEU A 76 -2.57 4.50 8.87
C LEU A 76 -3.54 5.35 8.03
N ILE A 77 -4.15 4.75 7.01
CA ILE A 77 -5.06 5.47 6.12
C ILE A 77 -6.31 5.96 6.84
N SER A 78 -6.85 5.20 7.80
CA SER A 78 -8.08 5.54 8.51
C SER A 78 -7.97 6.73 9.47
N GLU A 79 -6.75 7.17 9.81
CA GLU A 79 -6.53 8.26 10.76
C GLU A 79 -6.79 9.65 10.17
N ALA A 80 -6.61 9.83 8.84
CA ALA A 80 -6.81 11.13 8.21
C ALA A 80 -8.27 11.59 8.25
N ARG A 81 -8.46 12.90 8.19
CA ARG A 81 -9.78 13.55 8.14
C ARG A 81 -9.95 14.30 6.84
N PHE A 82 -11.18 14.45 6.37
CA PHE A 82 -11.48 15.23 5.18
C PHE A 82 -11.63 16.72 5.52
N LYS A 83 -11.06 17.56 4.68
CA LYS A 83 -11.17 19.02 4.70
C LYS A 83 -11.30 19.54 3.29
N TRP A 84 -11.78 20.77 3.18
CA TRP A 84 -11.62 21.56 1.96
C TRP A 84 -10.27 22.25 1.97
N ARG A 85 -9.61 22.29 0.83
CA ARG A 85 -8.41 23.10 0.62
C ARG A 85 -8.71 24.17 -0.42
N ASN A 86 -8.50 25.43 -0.06
CA ASN A 86 -8.65 26.54 -0.99
C ASN A 86 -7.52 26.52 -2.03
N LEU A 87 -7.85 26.64 -3.30
CA LEU A 87 -6.88 26.59 -4.40
C LEU A 87 -5.96 27.83 -4.45
N SER A 88 -6.39 29.00 -3.93
CA SER A 88 -5.63 30.23 -3.99
C SER A 88 -4.53 30.31 -2.93
N ASP A 89 -4.84 30.01 -1.67
CA ASP A 89 -3.93 30.18 -0.51
C ASP A 89 -3.60 28.88 0.21
N ARG A 90 -4.14 27.74 -0.28
CA ARG A 90 -3.99 26.38 0.26
C ARG A 90 -4.43 26.20 1.71
N ARG A 91 -5.18 27.17 2.27
CA ARG A 91 -5.73 27.02 3.62
C ARG A 91 -6.84 25.99 3.66
N MET A 92 -6.85 25.22 4.77
CA MET A 92 -7.85 24.20 5.00
C MET A 92 -9.03 24.77 5.79
N PHE A 93 -10.25 24.34 5.43
CA PHE A 93 -11.49 24.70 6.12
C PHE A 93 -12.49 23.55 6.08
N GLY A 94 -13.56 23.63 6.85
CA GLY A 94 -14.66 22.64 6.85
C GLY A 94 -15.99 23.33 6.70
N ASN A 95 -16.99 22.59 6.18
CA ASN A 95 -18.39 23.01 6.17
C ASN A 95 -19.31 21.77 6.20
N GLU A 96 -20.61 21.98 6.24
CA GLU A 96 -21.62 20.91 6.32
C GLU A 96 -21.59 19.91 5.15
N ALA A 97 -21.05 20.29 3.98
CA ALA A 97 -20.97 19.39 2.84
C ALA A 97 -20.03 18.19 3.07
N LEU A 98 -19.15 18.27 4.08
CA LEU A 98 -18.28 17.14 4.48
C LEU A 98 -19.02 16.11 5.36
N SER A 99 -20.21 16.44 5.87
CA SER A 99 -20.96 15.59 6.82
C SER A 99 -21.22 14.18 6.29
N ILE A 100 -21.45 14.03 4.98
CA ILE A 100 -21.66 12.74 4.32
C ILE A 100 -20.38 11.87 4.31
N LEU A 101 -19.19 12.49 4.33
CA LEU A 101 -17.91 11.77 4.46
C LEU A 101 -17.56 11.50 5.93
N GLU A 102 -17.97 12.38 6.84
CA GLU A 102 -17.71 12.19 8.28
C GLU A 102 -18.60 11.10 8.87
N ARG A 103 -19.85 11.04 8.40
CA ARG A 103 -20.85 10.03 8.80
C ARG A 103 -21.55 9.46 7.57
N PRO A 104 -20.90 8.55 6.85
CA PRO A 104 -21.43 8.01 5.59
C PRO A 104 -22.71 7.20 5.76
N THR A 105 -22.86 6.54 6.90
CA THR A 105 -24.07 5.84 7.36
C THR A 105 -24.17 5.99 8.87
N LEU A 106 -25.29 5.54 9.44
CA LEU A 106 -25.55 5.64 10.88
C LEU A 106 -24.42 5.07 11.75
N ASN A 107 -23.76 4.00 11.30
CA ASN A 107 -22.76 3.24 12.07
C ASN A 107 -21.34 3.30 11.45
N ALA A 108 -21.07 4.23 10.57
CA ALA A 108 -19.77 4.34 9.91
C ALA A 108 -19.19 5.75 10.06
N THR A 109 -17.89 5.84 10.01
CA THR A 109 -17.09 7.07 10.10
C THR A 109 -16.25 7.29 8.85
N SER A 110 -15.59 8.45 8.72
CA SER A 110 -14.61 8.70 7.66
C SER A 110 -13.49 7.66 7.65
N GLY A 111 -13.02 7.23 8.83
CA GLY A 111 -12.02 6.18 8.96
C GLY A 111 -12.48 4.84 8.37
N ASP A 112 -13.75 4.49 8.53
CA ASP A 112 -14.32 3.27 7.91
C ASP A 112 -14.36 3.36 6.37
N ILE A 113 -14.67 4.54 5.82
CA ILE A 113 -14.61 4.74 4.36
C ILE A 113 -13.18 4.47 3.86
N LEU A 114 -12.21 5.13 4.48
CA LEU A 114 -10.81 5.08 4.07
C LEU A 114 -10.24 3.66 4.22
N ALA A 115 -10.42 3.03 5.38
CA ALA A 115 -9.93 1.68 5.63
C ALA A 115 -10.50 0.64 4.65
N ARG A 116 -11.80 0.74 4.35
CA ARG A 116 -12.43 -0.23 3.42
C ARG A 116 -12.13 0.05 1.95
N LEU A 117 -11.93 1.31 1.55
CA LEU A 117 -11.42 1.61 0.20
C LEU A 117 -10.04 1.01 0.01
N GLU A 118 -9.17 1.17 1.01
CA GLU A 118 -7.84 0.58 0.99
C GLU A 118 -7.87 -0.96 0.99
N GLN A 119 -8.74 -1.56 1.80
CA GLN A 119 -8.92 -3.01 1.85
C GLN A 119 -9.37 -3.58 0.50
N ASP A 120 -10.38 -2.96 -0.11
CA ASP A 120 -10.94 -3.39 -1.39
C ASP A 120 -9.91 -3.21 -2.52
N ALA A 121 -9.22 -2.07 -2.56
CA ALA A 121 -8.17 -1.81 -3.53
C ALA A 121 -6.95 -2.74 -3.36
N SER A 122 -6.56 -3.05 -2.13
CA SER A 122 -5.50 -4.03 -1.87
C SER A 122 -5.84 -5.41 -2.41
N LEU A 123 -7.11 -5.86 -2.28
CA LEU A 123 -7.53 -7.20 -2.68
C LEU A 123 -7.92 -7.31 -4.15
N ALA A 124 -8.59 -6.29 -4.68
CA ALA A 124 -9.18 -6.30 -6.03
C ALA A 124 -8.60 -5.25 -6.98
N GLY A 125 -7.64 -4.44 -6.53
CA GLY A 125 -7.14 -3.28 -7.27
C GLY A 125 -8.10 -2.08 -7.30
N ASN A 126 -9.34 -2.26 -6.86
CA ASN A 126 -10.40 -1.28 -6.97
C ASN A 126 -11.24 -1.22 -5.70
N GLY A 127 -11.58 -0.03 -5.26
CA GLY A 127 -12.52 0.19 -4.16
C GLY A 127 -13.63 1.14 -4.58
N TYR A 128 -14.87 0.85 -4.18
CA TYR A 128 -16.03 1.62 -4.59
C TYR A 128 -16.86 2.09 -3.40
N ARG A 129 -17.37 3.33 -3.52
CA ARG A 129 -18.45 3.87 -2.67
C ARG A 129 -19.55 4.40 -3.57
N VAL A 130 -20.77 4.07 -3.24
CA VAL A 130 -21.95 4.49 -3.99
C VAL A 130 -22.83 5.37 -3.12
N ARG A 131 -23.24 6.52 -3.67
CA ARG A 131 -24.21 7.38 -3.00
C ARG A 131 -25.62 6.90 -3.29
N ILE A 132 -26.38 6.58 -2.23
CA ILE A 132 -27.79 6.23 -2.30
C ILE A 132 -28.54 7.16 -1.36
N GLY A 133 -29.25 8.14 -1.91
CA GLY A 133 -29.87 9.20 -1.12
C GLY A 133 -28.81 10.08 -0.41
N ALA A 134 -28.87 10.11 0.91
CA ALA A 134 -27.94 10.86 1.76
C ALA A 134 -26.82 10.01 2.36
N GLU A 135 -26.70 8.75 1.97
CA GLU A 135 -25.72 7.82 2.54
C GLU A 135 -24.72 7.31 1.51
N LEU A 136 -23.52 6.93 1.99
CA LEU A 136 -22.48 6.30 1.19
C LEU A 136 -22.32 4.83 1.58
N HIS A 137 -22.57 3.96 0.64
CA HIS A 137 -22.51 2.52 0.83
C HIS A 137 -21.26 1.90 0.18
N ARG A 138 -20.65 0.94 0.88
CA ARG A 138 -19.64 0.07 0.29
C ARG A 138 -20.31 -0.93 -0.65
N VAL A 139 -19.75 -1.11 -1.83
CA VAL A 139 -20.10 -2.21 -2.75
C VAL A 139 -18.88 -3.09 -2.99
N ARG A 140 -19.11 -4.38 -3.21
CA ARG A 140 -18.03 -5.32 -3.49
C ARG A 140 -17.42 -5.03 -4.86
N PRO A 141 -16.08 -4.97 -4.99
CA PRO A 141 -15.45 -4.65 -6.25
C PRO A 141 -15.66 -5.70 -7.34
N ASP A 142 -15.85 -6.96 -6.97
CA ASP A 142 -16.14 -8.07 -7.89
C ASP A 142 -17.59 -8.09 -8.43
N TRP A 143 -18.44 -7.18 -7.98
CA TRP A 143 -19.81 -6.98 -8.47
C TRP A 143 -20.01 -5.66 -9.21
N MET A 144 -18.94 -4.88 -9.36
CA MET A 144 -19.01 -3.58 -10.01
C MET A 144 -18.35 -3.61 -11.39
N HIS A 145 -19.11 -3.36 -12.43
CA HIS A 145 -18.66 -3.25 -13.81
C HIS A 145 -18.58 -1.78 -14.19
N ILE A 146 -17.55 -1.41 -14.94
CA ILE A 146 -17.37 -0.05 -15.47
C ILE A 146 -17.96 -0.02 -16.87
N ILE A 147 -18.97 0.81 -17.07
CA ILE A 147 -19.63 0.99 -18.38
C ILE A 147 -18.87 2.05 -19.16
N LEU A 148 -18.51 1.73 -20.38
CA LEU A 148 -17.78 2.59 -21.27
C LEU A 148 -18.71 3.30 -22.25
N GLY A 149 -18.33 4.50 -22.65
CA GLY A 149 -18.97 5.28 -23.69
C GLY A 149 -17.93 5.95 -24.58
N SER A 150 -18.23 6.11 -25.85
CA SER A 150 -17.39 6.77 -26.83
C SER A 150 -18.27 7.58 -27.81
N ASN A 151 -17.73 8.67 -28.32
CA ASN A 151 -18.35 9.45 -29.41
C ASN A 151 -17.85 9.02 -30.80
N MET A 152 -16.89 8.09 -30.87
CA MET A 152 -16.25 7.65 -32.12
C MET A 152 -16.83 6.33 -32.69
N THR A 153 -17.94 5.85 -32.17
CA THR A 153 -18.61 4.64 -32.66
C THR A 153 -19.05 4.77 -34.12
N ASP A 154 -19.39 5.97 -34.59
CA ASP A 154 -19.75 6.24 -35.96
C ASP A 154 -18.54 6.12 -36.92
N GLU A 155 -17.32 6.16 -36.42
CA GLU A 155 -16.08 5.97 -37.17
C GLU A 155 -15.68 4.47 -37.30
N GLY A 156 -16.50 3.58 -36.79
CA GLY A 156 -16.32 2.11 -36.90
C GLY A 156 -15.47 1.48 -35.80
N TYR A 157 -15.19 2.21 -34.72
CA TYR A 157 -14.54 1.65 -33.52
C TYR A 157 -15.55 0.94 -32.63
N GLU A 158 -15.16 -0.20 -32.06
CA GLU A 158 -15.83 -0.72 -30.88
C GLU A 158 -15.58 0.22 -29.71
N ILE A 159 -16.55 0.42 -28.81
CA ILE A 159 -16.45 1.39 -27.70
C ILE A 159 -15.21 1.14 -26.82
N GLU A 160 -14.89 -0.15 -26.60
CA GLU A 160 -13.76 -0.57 -25.76
C GLU A 160 -12.40 -0.19 -26.37
N ASP A 161 -12.32 -0.18 -27.71
CA ASP A 161 -11.11 0.14 -28.47
C ASP A 161 -11.02 1.61 -28.87
N ALA A 162 -12.09 2.38 -28.69
CA ALA A 162 -12.13 3.79 -29.08
C ALA A 162 -11.14 4.63 -28.28
N PRO A 163 -10.32 5.49 -28.95
CA PRO A 163 -9.33 6.32 -28.25
C PRO A 163 -9.94 7.28 -27.22
N ASP A 164 -11.18 7.73 -27.47
CA ASP A 164 -11.94 8.65 -26.63
C ASP A 164 -12.84 7.96 -25.61
N ALA A 165 -12.72 6.64 -25.44
CA ALA A 165 -13.54 5.91 -24.46
C ALA A 165 -13.41 6.49 -23.06
N THR A 166 -14.56 6.75 -22.44
CA THR A 166 -14.71 7.32 -21.11
C THR A 166 -15.63 6.47 -20.25
N VAL A 167 -15.64 6.71 -18.93
CA VAL A 167 -16.59 6.06 -18.03
C VAL A 167 -17.97 6.69 -18.18
N ALA A 168 -18.90 5.98 -18.82
CA ALA A 168 -20.29 6.40 -18.99
C ALA A 168 -21.12 6.13 -17.72
N GLY A 169 -20.76 5.12 -16.95
CA GLY A 169 -21.45 4.74 -15.72
C GLY A 169 -20.86 3.51 -15.05
N TYR A 170 -21.58 3.00 -14.07
CA TYR A 170 -21.26 1.79 -13.35
C TYR A 170 -22.45 0.88 -13.25
N ALA A 171 -22.27 -0.43 -13.38
CA ALA A 171 -23.29 -1.43 -13.15
C ALA A 171 -22.92 -2.30 -11.94
N TYR A 172 -23.72 -2.22 -10.91
CA TYR A 172 -23.64 -3.11 -9.75
C TYR A 172 -24.46 -4.37 -10.05
N TRP A 173 -23.78 -5.50 -10.16
CA TRP A 173 -24.39 -6.76 -10.55
C TRP A 173 -23.95 -7.89 -9.60
N PRO A 174 -24.67 -8.09 -8.48
CA PRO A 174 -24.37 -9.17 -7.53
C PRO A 174 -24.39 -10.53 -8.24
N ASP A 175 -23.37 -11.34 -7.97
CA ASP A 175 -23.17 -12.68 -8.55
C ASP A 175 -23.03 -12.71 -10.08
N GLY A 176 -22.93 -11.56 -10.75
CA GLY A 176 -22.72 -11.47 -12.20
C GLY A 176 -23.83 -12.08 -13.04
N PRO A 177 -23.52 -12.52 -14.29
CA PRO A 177 -24.53 -13.05 -15.23
C PRO A 177 -25.29 -14.29 -14.76
N ALA A 178 -24.69 -15.07 -13.85
CA ALA A 178 -25.33 -16.25 -13.25
C ALA A 178 -26.16 -15.93 -12.00
N GLY A 179 -26.13 -14.66 -11.57
CA GLY A 179 -26.84 -14.20 -10.38
C GLY A 179 -28.33 -14.12 -10.55
N LYS A 180 -29.01 -13.90 -9.42
CA LYS A 180 -30.48 -13.79 -9.37
C LYS A 180 -30.97 -12.37 -9.66
N TYR A 181 -30.07 -11.39 -9.66
CA TYR A 181 -30.41 -9.98 -9.67
C TYR A 181 -30.10 -9.34 -11.01
N GLU A 182 -30.99 -8.42 -11.43
CA GLU A 182 -30.71 -7.52 -12.54
C GLU A 182 -29.62 -6.49 -12.15
N PRO A 183 -28.78 -6.06 -13.07
CA PRO A 183 -27.76 -5.05 -12.79
C PRO A 183 -28.40 -3.70 -12.45
N ARG A 184 -27.91 -3.05 -11.40
CA ARG A 184 -28.30 -1.69 -11.04
C ARG A 184 -27.27 -0.70 -11.55
N PHE A 185 -27.71 0.25 -12.36
CA PHE A 185 -26.85 1.26 -12.96
C PHE A 185 -26.72 2.50 -12.08
N PHE A 186 -25.52 3.05 -12.02
CA PHE A 186 -25.17 4.28 -11.34
C PHE A 186 -24.46 5.25 -12.26
N ARG A 187 -24.72 6.54 -12.07
CA ARG A 187 -23.99 7.60 -12.81
C ARG A 187 -22.59 7.76 -12.22
N PRO A 188 -21.62 8.25 -13.00
CA PRO A 188 -20.25 8.51 -12.51
C PRO A 188 -20.23 9.43 -11.27
N ILE A 189 -21.14 10.42 -11.22
CA ILE A 189 -21.24 11.36 -10.09
C ILE A 189 -21.75 10.72 -8.78
N ASP A 190 -22.36 9.56 -8.85
CA ASP A 190 -22.88 8.84 -7.69
C ASP A 190 -21.94 7.73 -7.21
N VAL A 191 -20.75 7.59 -7.83
CA VAL A 191 -19.78 6.53 -7.52
C VAL A 191 -18.40 7.14 -7.30
N ALA A 192 -17.81 6.87 -6.13
CA ALA A 192 -16.38 7.03 -5.95
C ALA A 192 -15.68 5.74 -6.38
N HIS A 193 -14.72 5.85 -7.28
CA HIS A 193 -13.88 4.77 -7.74
C HIS A 193 -12.43 5.05 -7.38
N TYR A 194 -11.89 4.28 -6.45
CA TYR A 194 -10.51 4.33 -5.99
C TYR A 194 -9.71 3.17 -6.59
N ALA A 195 -8.78 3.48 -7.48
CA ALA A 195 -7.91 2.54 -8.18
C ALA A 195 -6.45 3.05 -8.11
N PRO A 196 -5.72 2.79 -7.00
CA PRO A 196 -4.42 3.41 -6.74
C PRO A 196 -3.29 2.92 -7.65
N GLU A 197 -3.42 1.73 -8.22
CA GLU A 197 -2.44 1.14 -9.13
C GLU A 197 -3.15 0.77 -10.44
N PRO A 198 -2.87 1.47 -11.54
CA PRO A 198 -3.50 1.20 -12.83
C PRO A 198 -3.19 -0.22 -13.33
N ASP A 199 -4.19 -0.91 -13.86
CA ASP A 199 -3.98 -2.15 -14.59
C ASP A 199 -3.47 -1.81 -16.01
N PRO A 200 -2.33 -2.37 -16.45
CA PRO A 200 -1.78 -2.06 -17.77
C PRO A 200 -2.64 -2.57 -18.94
N LEU A 201 -3.53 -3.52 -18.71
CA LEU A 201 -4.42 -4.09 -19.74
C LEU A 201 -5.79 -3.42 -19.77
N MET A 202 -6.18 -2.75 -18.68
CA MET A 202 -7.48 -2.08 -18.53
C MET A 202 -7.30 -0.56 -18.51
N ARG A 203 -8.30 0.18 -18.96
CA ARG A 203 -8.18 1.64 -19.08
C ARG A 203 -8.51 2.36 -17.78
N PHE A 204 -9.51 1.87 -17.05
CA PHE A 204 -10.04 2.55 -15.86
C PHE A 204 -9.91 1.72 -14.57
N ARG A 205 -9.61 0.43 -14.70
CA ARG A 205 -9.42 -0.43 -13.53
C ARG A 205 -8.03 -0.34 -12.96
N GLY A 206 -7.95 -0.62 -11.66
CA GLY A 206 -6.70 -0.85 -10.96
C GLY A 206 -6.41 -2.34 -10.80
N GLN A 207 -5.13 -2.64 -10.56
CA GLN A 207 -4.61 -3.97 -10.24
C GLN A 207 -4.27 -4.08 -8.76
N SER A 208 -4.56 -5.25 -8.16
CA SER A 208 -4.13 -5.54 -6.79
C SER A 208 -2.61 -5.69 -6.71
N TRP A 209 -2.00 -5.06 -5.71
CA TRP A 209 -0.57 -5.23 -5.44
C TRP A 209 -0.22 -6.68 -5.06
N ILE A 210 -1.18 -7.42 -4.50
CA ILE A 210 -1.02 -8.83 -4.10
C ILE A 210 -0.78 -9.72 -5.31
N THR A 211 -1.40 -9.42 -6.44
CA THR A 211 -1.29 -10.21 -7.67
C THR A 211 0.18 -10.38 -8.10
N GLN A 212 1.00 -9.35 -7.91
CA GLN A 212 2.40 -9.36 -8.35
C GLN A 212 3.34 -10.14 -7.41
N VAL A 213 2.88 -10.50 -6.21
CA VAL A 213 3.66 -11.26 -5.21
C VAL A 213 3.01 -12.59 -4.83
N LEU A 214 2.10 -13.08 -5.64
CA LEU A 214 1.44 -14.37 -5.39
C LEU A 214 2.41 -15.55 -5.31
N THR A 215 3.49 -15.51 -6.11
CA THR A 215 4.54 -16.55 -6.07
C THR A 215 5.27 -16.56 -4.73
N GLU A 216 5.62 -15.39 -4.21
CA GLU A 216 6.26 -15.24 -2.90
C GLU A 216 5.34 -15.69 -1.77
N ILE A 217 4.04 -15.34 -1.87
CA ILE A 217 3.02 -15.76 -0.90
C ILE A 217 2.84 -17.28 -0.91
N ASP A 218 2.82 -17.90 -2.08
CA ASP A 218 2.73 -19.36 -2.20
C ASP A 218 3.98 -20.05 -1.65
N THR A 219 5.15 -19.50 -1.95
CA THR A 219 6.43 -20.00 -1.42
C THR A 219 6.47 -19.93 0.11
N ASP A 220 6.06 -18.80 0.70
CA ASP A 220 5.97 -18.63 2.16
C ASP A 220 5.02 -19.67 2.79
N ARG A 221 3.87 -19.88 2.17
CA ARG A 221 2.91 -20.90 2.58
C ARG A 221 3.50 -22.31 2.52
N GLN A 222 4.16 -22.66 1.43
CA GLN A 222 4.80 -23.98 1.26
C GLN A 222 5.91 -24.19 2.28
N LEU A 223 6.74 -23.18 2.56
CA LEU A 223 7.77 -23.24 3.60
C LEU A 223 7.15 -23.44 4.99
N THR A 224 6.08 -22.73 5.31
CA THR A 224 5.35 -22.87 6.57
C THR A 224 4.74 -24.26 6.70
N GLN A 225 4.14 -24.79 5.66
CA GLN A 225 3.57 -26.13 5.65
C GLN A 225 4.66 -27.20 5.73
N HIS A 226 5.80 -27.01 5.06
CA HIS A 226 6.94 -27.91 5.18
C HIS A 226 7.47 -27.96 6.61
N LYS A 227 7.60 -26.82 7.28
CA LYS A 227 7.97 -26.75 8.70
C LYS A 227 6.96 -27.48 9.60
N ALA A 228 5.67 -27.23 9.40
CA ALA A 228 4.61 -27.89 10.16
C ALA A 228 4.67 -29.42 9.99
N ASN A 229 4.74 -29.89 8.75
CA ASN A 229 4.87 -31.32 8.45
C ASN A 229 6.14 -31.92 9.05
N PHE A 230 7.24 -31.17 9.03
CA PHE A 230 8.50 -31.58 9.65
C PHE A 230 8.35 -31.75 11.17
N LEU A 231 7.69 -30.81 11.85
CA LEU A 231 7.47 -30.86 13.29
C LEU A 231 6.47 -31.97 13.68
N GLU A 232 5.40 -32.16 12.90
CA GLU A 232 4.41 -33.18 13.18
C GLU A 232 4.93 -34.61 12.96
N ARG A 233 5.73 -34.80 11.92
CA ARG A 233 6.21 -36.14 11.53
C ARG A 233 7.57 -36.48 12.08
N GLY A 234 8.16 -35.64 12.90
CA GLY A 234 9.46 -35.89 13.57
C GLY A 234 10.64 -35.96 12.61
N ALA A 235 10.65 -35.14 11.58
CA ALA A 235 11.56 -35.14 10.45
C ALA A 235 11.24 -36.19 9.38
N THR A 236 11.37 -35.82 8.10
CA THR A 236 11.54 -36.81 7.02
C THR A 236 12.65 -37.78 7.43
N PRO A 237 12.54 -39.08 7.18
CA PRO A 237 13.60 -39.97 7.49
C PRO A 237 14.86 -39.50 6.78
N SER A 238 15.71 -38.82 7.51
CA SER A 238 17.04 -38.43 7.04
C SER A 238 17.95 -39.66 6.94
N PHE A 239 17.37 -40.83 7.15
CA PHE A 239 18.11 -42.09 7.08
C PHE A 239 17.24 -43.18 6.46
N ALA A 240 17.84 -44.04 5.67
CA ALA A 240 17.29 -45.32 5.26
C ALA A 240 17.86 -46.42 6.17
N ILE A 241 17.04 -47.33 6.56
CA ILE A 241 17.50 -48.54 7.27
C ILE A 241 17.77 -49.59 6.21
N ARG A 242 19.01 -50.00 6.06
CA ARG A 242 19.39 -51.11 5.22
C ARG A 242 19.25 -52.39 6.04
N TYR A 243 18.39 -53.28 5.57
CA TYR A 243 18.25 -54.61 6.18
C TYR A 243 19.12 -55.64 5.43
N PRO A 244 19.63 -56.67 6.12
CA PRO A 244 20.41 -57.71 5.49
C PRO A 244 19.52 -58.54 4.51
N GLU A 245 20.13 -59.09 3.44
CA GLU A 245 19.45 -59.85 2.39
C GLU A 245 18.73 -61.15 2.90
N THR A 246 18.99 -61.55 4.15
CA THR A 246 18.33 -62.69 4.79
C THR A 246 16.85 -62.47 5.06
N LEU A 247 16.38 -61.22 5.15
CA LEU A 247 14.98 -60.85 5.34
C LEU A 247 14.22 -60.88 3.97
N LYS A 248 13.89 -62.07 3.49
CA LYS A 248 13.18 -62.23 2.18
C LYS A 248 11.68 -62.30 2.31
N ASP A 249 11.14 -62.49 3.51
CA ASP A 249 9.70 -62.63 3.75
C ASP A 249 9.03 -61.24 3.80
N ARG A 250 8.07 -61.00 2.92
CA ARG A 250 7.32 -59.72 2.86
C ARG A 250 6.54 -59.40 4.13
N ASP A 251 5.99 -60.41 4.76
CA ASP A 251 5.17 -60.25 5.95
C ASP A 251 6.04 -59.80 7.14
N GLN A 252 7.25 -60.37 7.25
CA GLN A 252 8.23 -59.91 8.25
C GLN A 252 8.72 -58.47 7.99
N GLN A 253 8.95 -58.13 6.71
CA GLN A 253 9.32 -56.77 6.34
C GLN A 253 8.23 -55.77 6.73
N GLN A 254 6.97 -56.10 6.44
CA GLN A 254 5.84 -55.25 6.77
C GLN A 254 5.66 -55.06 8.29
N GLN A 255 5.78 -56.15 9.06
CA GLN A 255 5.69 -56.10 10.51
C GLN A 255 6.79 -55.19 11.12
N ILE A 256 8.01 -55.23 10.61
CA ILE A 256 9.10 -54.35 11.06
C ILE A 256 8.82 -52.91 10.76
N VAL A 257 8.31 -52.61 9.54
CA VAL A 257 7.93 -51.25 9.13
C VAL A 257 6.80 -50.73 10.01
N ASP A 258 5.77 -51.52 10.29
CA ASP A 258 4.63 -51.08 11.09
C ASP A 258 5.03 -50.87 12.56
N LEU A 259 5.89 -51.70 13.11
CA LEU A 259 6.46 -51.54 14.47
C LEU A 259 7.34 -50.27 14.56
N PHE A 260 8.07 -49.96 13.51
CA PHE A 260 8.89 -48.75 13.43
C PHE A 260 8.02 -47.51 13.39
N LYS A 261 6.97 -47.49 12.59
CA LYS A 261 6.00 -46.38 12.50
C LYS A 261 5.34 -46.14 13.85
N GLU A 262 4.84 -47.17 14.50
CA GLU A 262 4.17 -47.05 15.79
C GLU A 262 5.08 -46.51 16.90
N ARG A 263 6.36 -46.85 16.90
CA ARG A 263 7.30 -46.49 17.98
C ARG A 263 8.11 -45.24 17.74
N HIS A 264 8.31 -44.82 16.48
CA HIS A 264 9.26 -43.76 16.14
C HIS A 264 8.68 -42.66 15.26
N GLU A 265 7.49 -42.81 14.69
CA GLU A 265 6.84 -41.73 13.95
C GLU A 265 6.01 -40.83 14.87
N GLY A 266 5.99 -39.50 14.56
CA GLY A 266 5.21 -38.47 15.26
C GLY A 266 5.98 -37.73 16.37
N ALA A 267 5.51 -36.51 16.67
CA ALA A 267 6.13 -35.61 17.65
C ALA A 267 6.21 -36.22 19.07
N ALA A 268 5.25 -37.07 19.45
CA ALA A 268 5.23 -37.76 20.75
C ALA A 268 6.33 -38.81 20.90
N ASN A 269 6.91 -39.27 19.79
CA ASN A 269 7.96 -40.28 19.75
C ASN A 269 9.34 -39.67 19.44
N ALA A 270 9.43 -38.35 19.30
CA ALA A 270 10.69 -37.65 19.09
C ALA A 270 11.66 -37.94 20.25
N TRP A 271 12.93 -38.15 19.93
CA TRP A 271 14.02 -38.42 20.89
C TRP A 271 14.01 -39.81 21.56
N LYS A 272 13.14 -40.75 21.18
CA LYS A 272 13.23 -42.12 21.65
C LYS A 272 14.44 -42.81 21.01
N ALA A 273 15.12 -43.62 21.79
CA ALA A 273 16.28 -44.39 21.32
C ALA A 273 15.88 -45.40 20.23
N LEU A 274 16.57 -45.38 19.13
CA LEU A 274 16.39 -46.33 18.02
C LEU A 274 17.29 -47.52 18.25
N HIS A 275 16.67 -48.69 18.45
CA HIS A 275 17.38 -49.97 18.59
C HIS A 275 17.33 -50.74 17.28
N LEU A 276 18.47 -50.98 16.67
CA LEU A 276 18.62 -51.74 15.43
C LEU A 276 19.15 -53.15 15.77
N PHE A 277 18.54 -54.14 15.15
CA PHE A 277 18.87 -55.55 15.37
C PHE A 277 19.18 -56.22 14.01
N GLY A 278 19.89 -57.37 14.06
CA GLY A 278 20.08 -58.23 12.89
C GLY A 278 20.96 -57.67 11.78
N GLY A 279 21.86 -56.73 12.07
CA GLY A 279 22.75 -56.14 11.10
C GLY A 279 22.12 -55.03 10.26
N ALA A 280 21.02 -54.44 10.73
CA ALA A 280 20.44 -53.25 10.11
C ALA A 280 21.34 -52.03 10.34
N ASP A 281 21.63 -51.29 9.29
CA ASP A 281 22.51 -50.11 9.30
C ASP A 281 21.75 -48.86 8.86
N PRO A 282 21.73 -47.76 9.64
CA PRO A 282 21.11 -46.52 9.25
C PRO A 282 22.02 -45.76 8.29
N VAL A 283 21.53 -45.54 7.09
CA VAL A 283 22.21 -44.69 6.07
C VAL A 283 21.53 -43.36 6.05
N SER A 284 22.27 -42.29 6.34
CA SER A 284 21.74 -40.92 6.20
C SER A 284 21.41 -40.61 4.75
N ILE A 285 20.14 -40.30 4.49
CA ILE A 285 19.67 -39.89 3.17
C ILE A 285 19.06 -38.51 3.33
N GLY A 286 19.78 -37.46 3.02
CA GLY A 286 19.24 -36.13 2.97
C GLY A 286 20.14 -35.07 3.60
N SER A 287 19.90 -33.82 3.28
CA SER A 287 20.54 -32.67 3.89
C SER A 287 20.07 -32.50 5.33
N ASN A 288 21.00 -32.22 6.23
CA ASN A 288 20.68 -31.90 7.61
C ASN A 288 19.79 -30.65 7.67
N PHE A 289 18.78 -30.64 8.54
CA PHE A 289 17.94 -29.47 8.83
C PHE A 289 18.77 -28.21 9.18
N ARG A 290 19.99 -28.41 9.72
CA ARG A 290 20.93 -27.34 10.04
C ARG A 290 21.51 -26.66 8.80
N ASP A 291 21.52 -27.34 7.63
CA ASP A 291 22.07 -26.83 6.39
C ASP A 291 21.06 -25.98 5.60
N LEU A 292 19.76 -26.06 5.99
CA LEU A 292 18.70 -25.25 5.42
C LEU A 292 18.49 -24.02 6.31
N ASP A 293 19.00 -22.85 5.90
CA ASP A 293 18.76 -21.58 6.58
C ASP A 293 17.32 -21.08 6.32
N PHE A 294 16.35 -21.79 6.91
CA PHE A 294 14.93 -21.45 6.80
C PHE A 294 14.62 -20.03 7.25
N LYS A 295 15.39 -19.51 8.21
CA LYS A 295 15.17 -18.16 8.73
C LYS A 295 15.48 -17.12 7.69
N SER A 296 16.61 -17.24 7.00
CA SER A 296 17.03 -16.31 5.97
C SER A 296 16.13 -16.37 4.74
N VAL A 297 15.79 -17.59 4.28
CA VAL A 297 14.93 -17.77 3.09
C VAL A 297 13.51 -17.23 3.35
N GLN A 298 12.93 -17.51 4.52
CA GLN A 298 11.60 -17.03 4.87
C GLN A 298 11.59 -15.52 5.08
N GLY A 299 12.56 -14.96 5.80
CA GLY A 299 12.67 -13.53 6.03
C GLY A 299 12.80 -12.73 4.74
N ALA A 300 13.56 -13.23 3.76
CA ALA A 300 13.66 -12.61 2.44
C ALA A 300 12.30 -12.59 1.70
N GLY A 301 11.52 -13.68 1.80
CA GLY A 301 10.16 -13.74 1.24
C GLY A 301 9.21 -12.74 1.90
N GLU A 302 9.20 -12.69 3.22
CA GLU A 302 8.39 -11.76 4.02
C GLU A 302 8.72 -10.29 3.65
N THR A 303 10.01 -9.97 3.53
CA THR A 303 10.47 -8.62 3.17
C THR A 303 10.06 -8.22 1.75
N ARG A 304 10.06 -9.15 0.78
CA ARG A 304 9.55 -8.88 -0.58
C ARG A 304 8.06 -8.55 -0.59
N ILE A 305 7.25 -9.30 0.15
CA ILE A 305 5.81 -9.05 0.30
C ILE A 305 5.59 -7.67 0.93
N ALA A 306 6.29 -7.36 2.04
CA ALA A 306 6.21 -6.08 2.72
C ALA A 306 6.64 -4.90 1.82
N SER A 307 7.71 -5.08 1.06
CA SER A 307 8.24 -4.09 0.12
C SER A 307 7.23 -3.78 -0.99
N ARG A 308 6.57 -4.82 -1.57
CA ARG A 308 5.53 -4.61 -2.59
C ARG A 308 4.29 -3.94 -1.99
N ALA A 309 3.95 -4.25 -0.75
CA ALA A 309 2.90 -3.55 -0.01
C ALA A 309 3.27 -2.10 0.35
N ARG A 310 4.50 -1.65 0.08
CA ARG A 310 5.06 -0.34 0.49
C ARG A 310 5.05 -0.14 2.00
N VAL A 311 5.13 -1.22 2.78
CA VAL A 311 5.20 -1.19 4.23
C VAL A 311 6.62 -1.53 4.67
N PRO A 312 7.33 -0.64 5.36
CA PRO A 312 8.67 -0.94 5.83
C PRO A 312 8.67 -2.13 6.79
N ALA A 313 9.63 -3.04 6.63
CA ALA A 313 9.75 -4.25 7.45
C ALA A 313 9.87 -3.94 8.95
N SER A 314 10.49 -2.81 9.32
CA SER A 314 10.60 -2.33 10.70
C SER A 314 9.26 -1.94 11.32
N VAL A 315 8.31 -1.43 10.53
CA VAL A 315 6.94 -1.10 10.98
C VAL A 315 6.15 -2.37 11.30
N LEU A 316 6.38 -3.44 10.53
CA LEU A 316 5.75 -4.75 10.75
C LEU A 316 6.43 -5.58 11.86
N GLY A 317 7.61 -5.19 12.33
CA GLY A 317 8.38 -5.97 13.30
C GLY A 317 8.98 -7.27 12.74
N ILE A 318 9.17 -7.36 11.42
CA ILE A 318 9.77 -8.52 10.77
C ILE A 318 11.25 -8.62 11.12
N SER A 319 11.75 -9.84 11.37
CA SER A 319 13.10 -10.09 11.89
C SER A 319 14.24 -9.55 11.03
N GLU A 320 14.10 -9.50 9.71
CA GLU A 320 15.10 -8.91 8.82
C GLU A 320 15.14 -7.38 8.90
N GLY A 321 14.00 -6.74 9.15
CA GLY A 321 13.95 -5.30 9.41
C GLY A 321 14.59 -4.91 10.76
N LEU A 322 14.74 -5.88 11.66
CA LEU A 322 15.37 -5.72 12.97
C LEU A 322 16.83 -6.17 13.00
N ALA A 323 17.24 -7.11 12.10
CA ALA A 323 18.58 -7.69 12.03
C ALA A 323 19.54 -6.78 11.26
N GLY A 324 20.30 -5.97 11.94
CA GLY A 324 21.32 -5.11 11.34
C GLY A 324 21.13 -3.63 11.57
N SER A 325 19.97 -3.26 12.04
CA SER A 325 19.69 -1.96 12.55
C SER A 325 19.30 -2.17 14.00
N ALA A 326 20.22 -1.93 14.92
CA ALA A 326 19.78 -1.67 16.27
C ALA A 326 18.54 -0.78 16.13
N LEU A 327 17.49 -1.02 16.90
CA LEU A 327 16.29 -0.17 17.01
C LEU A 327 16.71 1.24 17.46
N ASN A 328 17.52 1.90 16.62
CA ASN A 328 17.87 3.29 16.79
C ASN A 328 16.62 4.08 16.41
N ALA A 329 16.19 4.94 17.30
CA ALA A 329 15.06 5.82 17.10
C ALA A 329 15.10 6.50 15.70
N GLY A 330 16.27 6.85 15.18
CA GLY A 330 16.45 7.42 13.86
C GLY A 330 16.03 6.53 12.69
N ASN A 331 16.28 5.23 12.76
CA ASN A 331 15.89 4.31 11.69
C ASN A 331 14.38 4.08 11.65
N PHE A 332 13.73 4.08 12.81
CA PHE A 332 12.27 3.97 12.88
C PHE A 332 11.57 5.24 12.39
N SER A 333 12.10 6.42 12.73
CA SER A 333 11.59 7.71 12.20
C SER A 333 11.70 7.77 10.67
N GLN A 334 12.83 7.31 10.10
CA GLN A 334 12.96 7.21 8.64
C GLN A 334 11.98 6.23 8.01
N ALA A 335 11.74 5.07 8.63
CA ALA A 335 10.77 4.10 8.14
C ALA A 335 9.33 4.66 8.20
N ARG A 336 8.96 5.38 9.25
CA ARG A 336 7.68 6.08 9.35
C ARG A 336 7.52 7.11 8.23
N ARG A 337 8.54 7.93 8.03
CA ARG A 337 8.55 8.93 6.97
C ARG A 337 8.43 8.29 5.60
N GLN A 338 9.19 7.24 5.33
CA GLN A 338 9.10 6.48 4.08
C GLN A 338 7.70 5.90 3.86
N PHE A 339 7.06 5.34 4.88
CA PHE A 339 5.71 4.81 4.79
C PHE A 339 4.68 5.92 4.51
N GLY A 340 4.83 7.07 5.16
CA GLY A 340 4.02 8.26 4.87
C GLY A 340 4.17 8.74 3.42
N GLU A 341 5.40 8.97 2.99
CA GLU A 341 5.71 9.53 1.66
C GLU A 341 5.37 8.58 0.51
N GLN A 342 5.71 7.28 0.63
CA GLN A 342 5.52 6.32 -0.46
C GLN A 342 4.12 5.73 -0.54
N PHE A 343 3.38 5.71 0.57
CA PHE A 343 2.07 5.08 0.60
C PHE A 343 0.97 6.05 1.04
N ALA A 344 1.05 6.64 2.25
CA ALA A 344 -0.10 7.32 2.83
C ALA A 344 -0.50 8.60 2.07
N TYR A 345 0.43 9.53 1.82
CA TYR A 345 0.12 10.78 1.13
C TYR A 345 -0.41 10.58 -0.30
N PRO A 346 0.18 9.72 -1.14
CA PRO A 346 -0.39 9.42 -2.45
C PRO A 346 -1.79 8.79 -2.37
N SER A 347 -2.00 7.86 -1.42
CA SER A 347 -3.28 7.18 -1.25
C SER A 347 -4.37 8.15 -0.81
N TRP A 348 -4.12 9.01 0.18
CA TRP A 348 -5.10 10.02 0.62
C TRP A 348 -5.48 11.00 -0.49
N ARG A 349 -4.50 11.42 -1.31
CA ARG A 349 -4.78 12.29 -2.45
C ARG A 349 -5.72 11.63 -3.44
N LEU A 350 -5.41 10.40 -3.86
CA LEU A 350 -6.24 9.64 -4.79
C LEU A 350 -7.63 9.33 -4.19
N MET A 351 -7.71 9.06 -2.88
CA MET A 351 -9.00 8.87 -2.21
C MET A 351 -9.84 10.15 -2.18
N CYS A 352 -9.23 11.31 -1.95
CA CYS A 352 -9.93 12.60 -2.04
C CYS A 352 -10.45 12.86 -3.46
N GLU A 353 -9.62 12.61 -4.48
CA GLU A 353 -10.03 12.74 -5.89
C GLU A 353 -11.19 11.78 -6.23
N ALA A 354 -11.12 10.54 -5.77
CA ALA A 354 -12.17 9.53 -5.99
C ALA A 354 -13.49 9.89 -5.29
N LEU A 355 -13.43 10.48 -4.09
CA LEU A 355 -14.61 10.84 -3.29
C LEU A 355 -15.20 12.21 -3.65
N ALA A 356 -14.44 13.08 -4.30
CA ALA A 356 -14.88 14.44 -4.67
C ALA A 356 -16.21 14.50 -5.44
N PRO A 357 -16.51 13.59 -6.39
CA PRO A 357 -17.81 13.59 -7.09
C PRO A 357 -19.01 13.38 -6.18
N LEU A 358 -18.82 12.74 -5.02
CA LEU A 358 -19.92 12.42 -4.08
C LEU A 358 -20.35 13.60 -3.20
N VAL A 359 -19.58 14.69 -3.19
CA VAL A 359 -19.79 15.84 -2.30
C VAL A 359 -19.94 17.13 -3.11
N ALA A 360 -20.61 18.12 -2.54
CA ALA A 360 -20.71 19.44 -3.15
C ALA A 360 -19.44 20.23 -2.85
N VAL A 361 -18.48 20.17 -3.76
CA VAL A 361 -17.20 20.89 -3.65
C VAL A 361 -17.46 22.40 -3.75
N PRO A 362 -17.04 23.23 -2.78
CA PRO A 362 -17.17 24.67 -2.84
C PRO A 362 -16.37 25.27 -4.01
N ALA A 363 -16.86 26.36 -4.61
CA ALA A 363 -16.16 27.05 -5.70
C ALA A 363 -14.77 27.53 -5.24
N GLY A 364 -13.73 27.22 -6.01
CA GLY A 364 -12.35 27.59 -5.70
C GLY A 364 -11.68 26.73 -4.63
N ALA A 365 -12.30 25.60 -4.26
CA ALA A 365 -11.74 24.64 -3.32
C ALA A 365 -11.67 23.23 -3.93
N GLU A 366 -10.93 22.37 -3.28
CA GLU A 366 -10.85 20.93 -3.58
C GLU A 366 -11.02 20.12 -2.31
N LEU A 367 -11.46 18.86 -2.45
CA LEU A 367 -11.49 17.94 -1.32
C LEU A 367 -10.06 17.52 -1.00
N TRP A 368 -9.68 17.64 0.26
CA TRP A 368 -8.34 17.33 0.73
C TRP A 368 -8.38 16.57 2.05
N TYR A 369 -7.21 16.12 2.48
CA TYR A 369 -7.03 15.39 3.73
C TYR A 369 -6.24 16.21 4.75
N ASP A 370 -6.59 16.06 6.01
CA ASP A 370 -5.90 16.63 7.16
C ASP A 370 -5.21 15.52 7.95
N THR A 371 -3.92 15.67 8.17
CA THR A 371 -3.08 14.72 8.90
C THR A 371 -2.63 15.24 10.25
N THR A 372 -3.18 16.37 10.72
CA THR A 372 -2.78 17.01 11.99
C THR A 372 -2.96 16.06 13.18
N ASP A 373 -3.95 15.17 13.15
CA ASP A 373 -4.22 14.23 14.23
C ASP A 373 -3.53 12.86 14.03
N VAL A 374 -2.78 12.66 12.92
CA VAL A 374 -2.13 11.38 12.62
C VAL A 374 -0.82 11.27 13.40
N ALA A 375 -0.91 10.74 14.63
CA ALA A 375 0.23 10.63 15.56
C ALA A 375 1.42 9.86 14.95
N PHE A 376 1.17 8.88 14.09
CA PHE A 376 2.21 8.10 13.41
C PHE A 376 3.13 8.96 12.53
N LEU A 377 2.64 10.06 11.96
CA LEU A 377 3.41 10.94 11.07
C LEU A 377 4.07 12.11 11.81
N HIS A 378 3.72 12.35 13.09
CA HIS A 378 4.33 13.42 13.86
C HIS A 378 5.81 13.11 14.08
N GLU A 379 6.62 14.11 13.91
CA GLU A 379 8.04 14.05 14.28
C GLU A 379 8.15 13.78 15.79
N ASP A 380 9.17 13.02 16.19
CA ASP A 380 9.44 12.86 17.61
C ASP A 380 9.68 14.24 18.24
N ALA A 381 9.23 14.44 19.48
CA ALA A 381 9.36 15.73 20.16
C ALA A 381 10.80 16.31 20.15
N LYS A 382 11.79 15.44 20.03
CA LYS A 382 13.20 15.80 19.86
C LYS A 382 13.48 16.42 18.48
N ASP A 383 12.97 15.80 17.42
CA ASP A 383 13.16 16.29 16.04
C ASP A 383 12.42 17.62 15.85
N ALA A 384 11.20 17.74 16.41
CA ALA A 384 10.46 18.99 16.42
C ALA A 384 11.21 20.09 17.19
N ALA A 385 11.79 19.77 18.34
CA ALA A 385 12.60 20.72 19.12
C ALA A 385 13.89 21.13 18.37
N GLU A 386 14.51 20.21 17.63
CA GLU A 386 15.70 20.48 16.82
C GLU A 386 15.35 21.40 15.62
N VAL A 387 14.22 21.16 14.95
CA VAL A 387 13.70 22.03 13.88
C VAL A 387 13.45 23.45 14.43
N VAL A 388 12.74 23.58 15.55
CA VAL A 388 12.49 24.88 16.19
C VAL A 388 13.81 25.57 16.59
N SER A 389 14.77 24.85 17.14
CA SER A 389 16.10 25.39 17.49
C SER A 389 16.86 25.88 16.26
N THR A 390 16.81 25.11 15.18
CA THR A 390 17.45 25.45 13.90
C THR A 390 16.78 26.67 13.26
N GLN A 391 15.45 26.75 13.27
CA GLN A 391 14.69 27.91 12.79
C GLN A 391 15.00 29.17 13.63
N ALA A 392 15.01 29.03 14.95
CA ALA A 392 15.35 30.15 15.84
C ALA A 392 16.77 30.66 15.60
N THR A 393 17.72 29.76 15.35
CA THR A 393 19.10 30.12 15.00
C THR A 393 19.17 30.81 13.64
N ALA A 394 18.44 30.32 12.64
CA ALA A 394 18.36 30.94 11.32
C ALA A 394 17.73 32.32 11.37
N ILE A 395 16.62 32.48 12.10
CA ILE A 395 15.95 33.78 12.33
C ILE A 395 16.95 34.78 12.97
N ARG A 396 17.63 34.38 14.03
CA ARG A 396 18.62 35.21 14.69
C ARG A 396 19.75 35.61 13.74
N THR A 397 20.32 34.64 13.01
CA THR A 397 21.45 34.88 12.11
C THR A 397 21.09 35.84 10.97
N LEU A 398 19.89 35.69 10.40
CA LEU A 398 19.41 36.54 9.30
C LEU A 398 19.05 37.96 9.83
N THR A 399 18.43 38.07 11.00
CA THR A 399 18.14 39.34 11.63
C THR A 399 19.42 40.08 12.03
N ASP A 400 20.40 39.39 12.63
CA ASP A 400 21.73 39.91 12.91
C ASP A 400 22.49 40.32 11.63
N GLY A 401 22.18 39.65 10.49
CA GLY A 401 22.68 39.98 9.15
C GLY A 401 22.05 41.22 8.52
N GLY A 402 21.08 41.86 9.17
CA GLY A 402 20.48 43.13 8.71
C GLY A 402 19.21 42.97 7.86
N TYR A 403 18.59 41.77 7.80
CA TYR A 403 17.30 41.58 7.17
C TYR A 403 16.15 42.00 8.11
N ASP A 404 15.02 42.38 7.51
CA ASP A 404 13.83 42.76 8.25
C ASP A 404 13.31 41.60 9.11
N PRO A 405 13.10 41.75 10.43
CA PRO A 405 12.72 40.66 11.32
C PRO A 405 11.42 40.00 10.96
N ASP A 406 10.39 40.73 10.53
CA ASP A 406 9.08 40.17 10.19
C ASP A 406 9.15 39.38 8.89
N ALA A 407 9.89 39.87 7.89
CA ALA A 407 10.17 39.15 6.66
C ALA A 407 10.98 37.88 6.93
N VAL A 408 11.98 37.91 7.81
CA VAL A 408 12.79 36.75 8.20
C VAL A 408 11.92 35.67 8.86
N VAL A 409 11.06 36.05 9.81
CA VAL A 409 10.16 35.11 10.47
C VAL A 409 9.25 34.45 9.43
N THR A 410 8.68 35.20 8.50
CA THR A 410 7.80 34.69 7.45
C THR A 410 8.55 33.77 6.50
N ALA A 411 9.75 34.12 6.07
CA ALA A 411 10.57 33.35 5.16
C ALA A 411 11.05 32.02 5.77
N VAL A 412 11.53 32.05 7.01
CA VAL A 412 12.04 30.85 7.69
C VAL A 412 10.90 29.90 8.07
N THR A 413 9.78 30.39 8.56
CA THR A 413 8.62 29.55 8.88
C THR A 413 7.91 29.02 7.63
N GLY A 414 7.91 29.81 6.54
CA GLY A 414 7.37 29.39 5.24
C GLY A 414 8.31 28.50 4.42
N GLY A 415 9.59 28.39 4.81
CA GLY A 415 10.61 27.61 4.08
C GLY A 415 11.04 28.23 2.73
N ASP A 416 10.70 29.49 2.47
CA ASP A 416 11.04 30.19 1.23
C ASP A 416 11.92 31.41 1.50
N LEU A 417 13.23 31.20 1.44
CA LEU A 417 14.21 32.27 1.62
C LEU A 417 14.30 33.24 0.43
N SER A 418 13.71 32.93 -0.70
CA SER A 418 13.73 33.83 -1.88
C SER A 418 12.98 35.14 -1.62
N THR A 419 12.04 35.15 -0.69
CA THR A 419 11.28 36.32 -0.26
C THR A 419 12.14 37.38 0.43
N LEU A 420 13.35 37.00 0.92
CA LEU A 420 14.28 37.91 1.58
C LEU A 420 15.15 38.72 0.63
N LEU A 421 15.19 38.41 -0.67
CA LEU A 421 16.12 39.03 -1.64
C LEU A 421 16.00 40.57 -1.74
N ALA A 422 14.86 41.16 -1.35
CA ALA A 422 14.61 42.60 -1.39
C ALA A 422 14.36 43.18 -0.01
N GLN A 423 14.56 42.44 1.08
CA GLN A 423 14.15 42.82 2.44
C GLN A 423 15.34 43.14 3.37
N HIS A 424 16.51 43.42 2.79
CA HIS A 424 17.67 43.84 3.60
C HIS A 424 17.56 45.32 3.99
N SER A 425 17.66 45.66 5.30
CA SER A 425 17.49 46.97 5.82
C SER A 425 18.63 47.96 5.49
N GLY A 426 19.74 47.46 4.91
CA GLY A 426 20.97 48.26 4.68
C GLY A 426 21.79 48.48 5.92
N LEU A 427 21.33 48.05 7.09
CA LEU A 427 22.09 48.16 8.35
C LEU A 427 23.18 47.10 8.41
N VAL A 428 24.40 47.49 8.70
CA VAL A 428 25.54 46.61 8.90
C VAL A 428 25.69 46.34 10.40
N PRO A 429 25.75 45.07 10.84
CA PRO A 429 25.96 44.73 12.23
C PRO A 429 27.22 45.42 12.80
N VAL A 430 27.16 45.85 14.05
CA VAL A 430 28.27 46.55 14.73
C VAL A 430 29.57 45.73 14.66
N GLN A 431 29.48 44.40 14.65
CA GLN A 431 30.62 43.49 14.55
C GLN A 431 31.34 43.52 13.20
N LEU A 432 30.67 43.96 12.14
CA LEU A 432 31.22 44.09 10.79
C LEU A 432 31.62 45.51 10.43
N GLN A 433 31.39 46.47 11.35
CA GLN A 433 31.81 47.85 11.15
C GLN A 433 33.31 48.01 11.39
N PRO A 434 34.03 48.76 10.58
CA PRO A 434 35.46 49.03 10.83
C PRO A 434 35.64 49.71 12.18
N PRO A 435 36.75 49.43 12.92
CA PRO A 435 37.03 50.09 14.20
C PRO A 435 37.04 51.61 14.02
N GLY A 436 36.15 52.31 14.74
CA GLY A 436 36.06 53.78 14.70
C GLY A 436 34.94 54.34 13.83
N SER A 437 34.11 53.51 13.16
CA SER A 437 32.96 54.01 12.35
C SER A 437 31.71 54.40 13.21
N GLY A 438 31.76 54.25 14.53
CA GLY A 438 30.63 54.43 15.45
C GLY A 438 30.39 55.84 15.98
N ASN A 439 31.03 56.87 15.50
CA ASN A 439 30.80 58.25 15.97
C ASN A 439 30.55 59.20 14.79
N MET A 440 29.38 59.13 14.15
CA MET A 440 28.84 60.23 13.40
C MET A 440 27.60 60.77 14.09
N ASN A 441 27.81 61.28 15.34
CA ASN A 441 26.86 62.16 15.98
C ASN A 441 27.57 63.51 16.29
N ASP A 442 28.29 64.06 15.33
CA ASP A 442 28.60 65.48 15.33
C ASP A 442 27.44 66.17 14.59
N GLY A 443 26.39 66.41 15.38
CA GLY A 443 25.41 67.46 15.06
C GLY A 443 26.16 68.81 14.96
N PRO A 444 25.73 69.71 14.04
CA PRO A 444 26.40 70.97 13.87
C PRO A 444 26.49 71.73 15.22
N SER A 445 27.72 72.02 15.69
CA SER A 445 27.99 72.83 16.86
C SER A 445 27.32 74.22 16.70
N ALA A 446 26.44 74.55 17.62
CA ALA A 446 25.83 75.85 17.66
C ALA A 446 26.93 76.95 17.74
N PRO A 447 26.79 78.09 17.03
CA PRO A 447 27.75 79.12 17.04
C PRO A 447 27.82 79.74 18.46
N VAL A 448 29.04 79.89 19.02
CA VAL A 448 29.37 80.55 20.27
C VAL A 448 29.03 82.04 20.14
N PRO A 449 28.23 82.64 21.00
CA PRO A 449 27.97 84.06 20.93
C PRO A 449 29.25 84.83 21.26
N ASP A 450 29.63 85.76 20.38
CA ASP A 450 30.72 86.67 20.52
C ASP A 450 30.43 87.68 21.66
N THR A 451 31.08 87.53 22.77
CA THR A 451 31.08 88.53 23.83
C THR A 451 32.18 89.57 23.54
N GLY A 452 31.82 90.56 22.69
CA GLY A 452 32.61 91.72 22.50
C GLY A 452 32.76 92.49 23.80
N ALA A 453 34.00 92.70 24.15
CA ALA A 453 34.42 93.62 25.21
C ALA A 453 34.34 95.12 24.76
N ALA A 454 33.81 95.92 25.53
CA ALA A 454 34.23 97.33 25.71
C ALA A 454 34.38 97.70 27.12
#